data_9148d0147a810c88202e06a14b904357
#
_entry.id   9148d0147a810c88202e06a14b904357
#
_cell.length_a   1.000
_cell.length_b   1.000
_cell.length_c   1.000
_cell.angle_alpha   90.00
_cell.angle_beta   90.00
_cell.angle_gamma   90.00
#
_symmetry.space_group_name_H-M   'P 1'
#
loop_
_entity.id
_entity.type
_entity.pdbx_description
1 polymer ?
#
loop_
_entity_poly.entity_id
_entity_poly.type
_entity_poly.pdbx_seq_one_letter_code
_entity_poly.pdbx_strand_id
1 'polypeptide(L)'
;QALALTKRAAAKVNQDLGLLTADKATAIINAADEVLTGKHPDEFPLAIWQTGSGTQSNMNMNEVLANRASELLGGVRGMERKVHPNDDVNKSQSSNDVFPTAMHVAAVIAIREQLIPQLNVLKATLNEKAQAFRDIVKIGRTHLQDATPLTLGQEISGWVAMLEHNLKHIEYSLPHLAELALGGTAVGTGLNTHPEYAVRVAEELANITGQPFVTAPNKFEALATCDALVHTHGALKGLAASLMKIANDVRWLASGPRCGIGEISIPE
;
A
#
# COMPACT_ATOMS: atom_id res chain seq x y z
N GLN A 1 -0.85 6.35 8.70
CA GLN A 1 -0.59 7.31 7.61
C GLN A 1 -1.75 7.34 6.60
N ALA A 2 -2.16 6.23 5.98
CA ALA A 2 -3.21 6.24 4.95
C ALA A 2 -4.56 6.82 5.43
N LEU A 3 -4.97 6.53 6.67
CA LEU A 3 -6.14 7.19 7.27
C LEU A 3 -5.96 8.70 7.36
N ALA A 4 -4.79 9.19 7.78
CA ALA A 4 -4.50 10.63 7.84
C ALA A 4 -4.57 11.29 6.46
N LEU A 5 -3.99 10.65 5.42
CA LEU A 5 -4.12 11.10 4.02
C LEU A 5 -5.59 11.20 3.58
N THR A 6 -6.37 10.17 3.90
CA THR A 6 -7.81 10.14 3.58
C THR A 6 -8.57 11.27 4.27
N LYS A 7 -8.31 11.51 5.57
CA LYS A 7 -8.95 12.59 6.33
C LYS A 7 -8.53 13.97 5.82
N ARG A 8 -7.25 14.14 5.48
CA ARG A 8 -6.72 15.35 4.87
C ARG A 8 -7.45 15.69 3.56
N ALA A 9 -7.53 14.72 2.65
CA ALA A 9 -8.24 14.88 1.38
C ALA A 9 -9.73 15.17 1.58
N ALA A 10 -10.39 14.44 2.50
CA ALA A 10 -11.79 14.64 2.83
C ALA A 10 -12.07 16.05 3.38
N ALA A 11 -11.23 16.57 4.27
CA ALA A 11 -11.37 17.92 4.82
C ALA A 11 -11.25 18.98 3.72
N LYS A 12 -10.26 18.86 2.82
CA LYS A 12 -10.09 19.75 1.68
C LYS A 12 -11.31 19.76 0.77
N VAL A 13 -11.79 18.58 0.37
CA VAL A 13 -12.92 18.45 -0.55
C VAL A 13 -14.23 18.94 0.11
N ASN A 14 -14.47 18.64 1.39
CA ASN A 14 -15.64 19.16 2.09
C ASN A 14 -15.61 20.69 2.21
N GLN A 15 -14.43 21.31 2.34
CA GLN A 15 -14.29 22.76 2.27
C GLN A 15 -14.65 23.28 0.88
N ASP A 16 -14.12 22.71 -0.18
CA ASP A 16 -14.34 23.14 -1.55
C ASP A 16 -15.81 22.99 -1.99
N LEU A 17 -16.52 22.04 -1.38
CA LEU A 17 -17.97 21.82 -1.56
C LEU A 17 -18.85 22.68 -0.62
N GLY A 18 -18.23 23.52 0.22
CA GLY A 18 -18.97 24.39 1.15
C GLY A 18 -19.59 23.64 2.34
N LEU A 19 -19.17 22.39 2.60
CA LEU A 19 -19.71 21.55 3.67
C LEU A 19 -18.94 21.69 5.00
N LEU A 20 -17.73 22.24 4.95
CA LEU A 20 -16.86 22.48 6.09
C LEU A 20 -16.29 23.89 5.99
N THR A 21 -16.23 24.63 7.10
CA THR A 21 -15.68 25.98 7.12
C THR A 21 -14.16 25.96 6.90
N ALA A 22 -13.62 27.01 6.31
CA ALA A 22 -12.22 27.09 5.93
C ALA A 22 -11.26 26.97 7.11
N ASP A 23 -11.61 27.55 8.25
CA ASP A 23 -10.83 27.49 9.48
C ASP A 23 -10.74 26.05 10.03
N LYS A 24 -11.87 25.34 10.13
CA LYS A 24 -11.90 23.92 10.55
C LYS A 24 -11.17 23.01 9.56
N ALA A 25 -11.39 23.20 8.26
CA ALA A 25 -10.72 22.40 7.23
C ALA A 25 -9.21 22.55 7.31
N THR A 26 -8.72 23.79 7.39
CA THR A 26 -7.28 24.08 7.53
C THR A 26 -6.71 23.47 8.81
N ALA A 27 -7.42 23.56 9.92
CA ALA A 27 -6.96 22.96 11.18
C ALA A 27 -6.90 21.42 11.12
N ILE A 28 -7.88 20.76 10.48
CA ILE A 28 -7.88 19.30 10.28
C ILE A 28 -6.74 18.89 9.35
N ILE A 29 -6.52 19.62 8.24
CA ILE A 29 -5.42 19.37 7.32
C ILE A 29 -4.07 19.47 8.04
N ASN A 30 -3.84 20.53 8.80
CA ASN A 30 -2.61 20.73 9.55
C ASN A 30 -2.40 19.62 10.60
N ALA A 31 -3.45 19.21 11.31
CA ALA A 31 -3.39 18.09 12.24
C ALA A 31 -3.04 16.76 11.54
N ALA A 32 -3.60 16.51 10.36
CA ALA A 32 -3.27 15.34 9.54
C ALA A 32 -1.82 15.38 9.05
N ASP A 33 -1.31 16.54 8.63
CA ASP A 33 0.08 16.74 8.21
C ASP A 33 1.06 16.50 9.38
N GLU A 34 0.69 16.86 10.61
CA GLU A 34 1.47 16.50 11.81
C GLU A 34 1.56 14.98 11.99
N VAL A 35 0.45 14.25 11.84
CA VAL A 35 0.45 12.78 11.92
C VAL A 35 1.28 12.16 10.79
N LEU A 36 1.20 12.68 9.58
CA LEU A 36 1.98 12.20 8.43
C LEU A 36 3.49 12.39 8.61
N THR A 37 3.90 13.43 9.33
CA THR A 37 5.32 13.68 9.68
C THR A 37 5.79 12.92 10.92
N GLY A 38 4.97 12.01 11.46
CA GLY A 38 5.32 11.14 12.58
C GLY A 38 5.14 11.78 13.96
N LYS A 39 4.43 12.90 14.06
CA LYS A 39 4.03 13.46 15.35
C LYS A 39 2.88 12.67 15.96
N HIS A 40 2.76 12.73 17.28
CA HIS A 40 1.70 12.09 18.05
C HIS A 40 1.66 10.55 17.96
N PRO A 41 2.80 9.82 17.97
CA PRO A 41 2.81 8.35 17.80
C PRO A 41 2.05 7.64 18.92
N ASP A 42 2.09 8.16 20.15
CA ASP A 42 1.48 7.55 21.32
C ASP A 42 -0.06 7.70 21.37
N GLU A 43 -0.62 8.53 20.50
CA GLU A 43 -2.07 8.76 20.41
C GLU A 43 -2.80 7.66 19.62
N PHE A 44 -2.08 6.63 19.14
CA PHE A 44 -2.62 5.49 18.39
C PHE A 44 -2.36 4.16 19.11
N PRO A 45 -2.90 3.94 20.33
CA PRO A 45 -2.57 2.81 21.21
C PRO A 45 -3.33 1.52 20.84
N LEU A 46 -4.10 1.50 19.75
CA LEU A 46 -4.95 0.37 19.41
C LEU A 46 -4.12 -0.87 19.05
N ALA A 47 -4.56 -2.03 19.53
CA ALA A 47 -3.95 -3.31 19.18
C ALA A 47 -4.20 -3.65 17.70
N ILE A 48 -3.30 -4.45 17.10
CA ILE A 48 -3.46 -4.93 15.72
C ILE A 48 -4.70 -5.81 15.59
N TRP A 49 -4.93 -6.68 16.57
CA TRP A 49 -6.09 -7.57 16.60
C TRP A 49 -7.33 -6.83 17.10
N GLN A 50 -8.18 -6.45 16.16
CA GLN A 50 -9.45 -5.73 16.36
C GLN A 50 -10.52 -6.33 15.47
N THR A 51 -11.74 -5.72 15.50
CA THR A 51 -12.78 -6.04 14.53
C THR A 51 -12.33 -5.71 13.10
N GLY A 52 -12.64 -6.58 12.14
CA GLY A 52 -12.27 -6.40 10.74
C GLY A 52 -12.90 -5.18 10.05
N SER A 53 -13.94 -4.58 10.67
CA SER A 53 -14.60 -3.37 10.16
C SER A 53 -13.73 -2.10 10.19
N GLY A 54 -12.66 -2.08 11.00
CA GLY A 54 -11.76 -0.93 11.14
C GLY A 54 -12.36 0.30 11.83
N THR A 55 -13.54 0.17 12.42
CA THR A 55 -14.25 1.29 13.07
C THR A 55 -13.42 1.93 14.17
N GLN A 56 -12.75 1.13 15.01
CA GLN A 56 -11.91 1.64 16.09
C GLN A 56 -10.75 2.48 15.56
N SER A 57 -10.05 2.02 14.52
CA SER A 57 -8.96 2.79 13.89
C SER A 57 -9.44 4.09 13.25
N ASN A 58 -10.58 4.06 12.55
CA ASN A 58 -11.19 5.25 11.99
C ASN A 58 -11.57 6.25 13.08
N MET A 59 -12.22 5.80 14.14
CA MET A 59 -12.64 6.67 15.25
C MET A 59 -11.44 7.21 16.02
N ASN A 60 -10.39 6.42 16.27
CA ASN A 60 -9.17 6.90 16.89
C ASN A 60 -8.54 8.04 16.07
N MET A 61 -8.42 7.87 14.75
CA MET A 61 -7.92 8.94 13.87
C MET A 61 -8.82 10.18 13.94
N ASN A 62 -10.14 10.03 13.90
CA ASN A 62 -11.07 11.15 14.03
C ASN A 62 -10.88 11.92 15.34
N GLU A 63 -10.74 11.20 16.48
CA GLU A 63 -10.53 11.80 17.79
C GLU A 63 -9.18 12.56 17.88
N VAL A 64 -8.10 11.95 17.40
CA VAL A 64 -6.77 12.59 17.39
C VAL A 64 -6.80 13.86 16.56
N LEU A 65 -7.34 13.81 15.34
CA LEU A 65 -7.40 14.97 14.46
C LEU A 65 -8.34 16.05 14.99
N ALA A 66 -9.50 15.69 15.55
CA ALA A 66 -10.46 16.65 16.12
C ALA A 66 -9.86 17.41 17.32
N ASN A 67 -9.23 16.70 18.24
CA ASN A 67 -8.61 17.31 19.40
C ASN A 67 -7.42 18.22 18.99
N ARG A 68 -6.57 17.74 18.10
CA ARG A 68 -5.43 18.54 17.63
C ARG A 68 -5.87 19.77 16.82
N ALA A 69 -6.84 19.62 15.93
CA ALA A 69 -7.44 20.74 15.20
C ALA A 69 -8.08 21.78 16.12
N SER A 70 -8.74 21.33 17.19
CA SER A 70 -9.28 22.23 18.24
C SER A 70 -8.20 23.07 18.89
N GLU A 71 -7.06 22.48 19.26
CA GLU A 71 -5.91 23.21 19.80
C GLU A 71 -5.35 24.24 18.81
N LEU A 72 -5.20 23.86 17.53
CA LEU A 72 -4.74 24.74 16.46
C LEU A 72 -5.65 25.96 16.25
N LEU A 73 -6.93 25.82 16.57
CA LEU A 73 -7.92 26.91 16.56
C LEU A 73 -7.98 27.68 17.90
N GLY A 74 -7.02 27.48 18.82
CA GLY A 74 -7.02 28.11 20.13
C GLY A 74 -8.17 27.62 21.03
N GLY A 75 -8.63 26.38 20.84
CA GLY A 75 -9.59 25.70 21.70
C GLY A 75 -8.90 24.70 22.63
N VAL A 76 -9.72 23.86 23.27
CA VAL A 76 -9.28 22.81 24.20
C VAL A 76 -9.56 21.42 23.62
N ARG A 77 -8.96 20.37 24.21
CA ARG A 77 -9.29 18.97 23.95
C ARG A 77 -10.54 18.53 24.71
N GLY A 78 -11.13 17.42 24.30
CA GLY A 78 -12.23 16.78 25.00
C GLY A 78 -13.60 17.35 24.62
N MET A 79 -14.52 17.43 25.59
CA MET A 79 -15.93 17.71 25.30
C MET A 79 -16.20 19.12 24.75
N GLU A 80 -15.37 20.10 25.12
CA GLU A 80 -15.51 21.50 24.70
C GLU A 80 -14.68 21.86 23.47
N ARG A 81 -14.22 20.86 22.73
CA ARG A 81 -13.41 21.05 21.51
C ARG A 81 -14.21 21.76 20.42
N LYS A 82 -13.50 22.59 19.64
CA LYS A 82 -14.07 23.37 18.52
C LYS A 82 -14.34 22.55 17.26
N VAL A 83 -13.68 21.40 17.12
CA VAL A 83 -13.80 20.47 15.97
C VAL A 83 -14.35 19.15 16.47
N HIS A 84 -15.46 18.71 15.88
CA HIS A 84 -16.11 17.46 16.27
C HIS A 84 -15.60 16.28 15.43
N PRO A 85 -15.28 15.11 16.03
CA PRO A 85 -14.71 13.96 15.30
C PRO A 85 -15.65 13.38 14.24
N ASN A 86 -16.98 13.34 14.52
CA ASN A 86 -17.96 12.81 13.57
C ASN A 86 -18.47 13.88 12.60
N ASP A 87 -18.83 15.07 13.11
CA ASP A 87 -19.52 16.06 12.30
C ASP A 87 -18.58 16.90 11.43
N ASP A 88 -17.32 17.03 11.83
CA ASP A 88 -16.32 17.78 11.08
C ASP A 88 -15.26 16.84 10.44
N VAL A 89 -14.53 16.03 11.21
CA VAL A 89 -13.43 15.20 10.68
C VAL A 89 -13.95 14.05 9.83
N ASN A 90 -15.05 13.40 10.25
CA ASN A 90 -15.69 12.27 9.52
C ASN A 90 -16.79 12.72 8.58
N LYS A 91 -16.91 14.01 8.30
CA LYS A 91 -17.97 14.56 7.43
C LYS A 91 -17.96 13.91 6.06
N SER A 92 -19.14 13.57 5.54
CA SER A 92 -19.32 12.86 4.25
C SER A 92 -18.73 11.44 4.21
N GLN A 93 -18.50 10.82 5.35
CA GLN A 93 -17.80 9.54 5.47
C GLN A 93 -18.52 8.57 6.40
N SER A 94 -18.19 7.29 6.25
CA SER A 94 -18.47 6.21 7.21
C SER A 94 -17.19 5.43 7.45
N SER A 95 -17.08 4.72 8.57
CA SER A 95 -15.99 3.74 8.73
C SER A 95 -16.00 2.70 7.63
N ASN A 96 -17.20 2.39 7.09
CA ASN A 96 -17.38 1.34 6.09
C ASN A 96 -16.74 1.69 4.73
N ASP A 97 -16.66 2.95 4.34
CA ASP A 97 -15.99 3.37 3.10
C ASP A 97 -14.56 3.92 3.35
N VAL A 98 -14.32 4.58 4.49
CA VAL A 98 -13.01 5.15 4.82
C VAL A 98 -11.95 4.08 5.06
N PHE A 99 -12.27 3.04 5.83
CA PHE A 99 -11.27 2.05 6.22
C PHE A 99 -10.77 1.21 5.02
N PRO A 100 -11.64 0.65 4.16
CA PRO A 100 -11.17 -0.01 2.93
C PRO A 100 -10.43 0.95 2.00
N THR A 101 -10.85 2.21 1.88
CA THR A 101 -10.09 3.23 1.15
C THR A 101 -8.68 3.37 1.71
N ALA A 102 -8.52 3.49 3.02
CA ALA A 102 -7.19 3.59 3.64
C ALA A 102 -6.34 2.33 3.44
N MET A 103 -6.95 1.13 3.41
CA MET A 103 -6.24 -0.11 3.08
C MET A 103 -5.71 -0.08 1.65
N HIS A 104 -6.52 0.33 0.67
CA HIS A 104 -6.14 0.48 -0.73
C HIS A 104 -5.02 1.51 -0.88
N VAL A 105 -5.16 2.69 -0.29
CA VAL A 105 -4.15 3.76 -0.32
C VAL A 105 -2.83 3.27 0.27
N ALA A 106 -2.84 2.60 1.42
CA ALA A 106 -1.65 2.07 2.05
C ALA A 106 -0.94 1.03 1.16
N ALA A 107 -1.71 0.11 0.58
CA ALA A 107 -1.17 -0.96 -0.27
C ALA A 107 -0.56 -0.41 -1.57
N VAL A 108 -1.26 0.49 -2.27
CA VAL A 108 -0.75 1.11 -3.51
C VAL A 108 0.56 1.86 -3.25
N ILE A 109 0.60 2.70 -2.22
CA ILE A 109 1.80 3.47 -1.88
C ILE A 109 2.97 2.53 -1.54
N ALA A 110 2.77 1.54 -0.68
CA ALA A 110 3.83 0.61 -0.30
C ALA A 110 4.35 -0.21 -1.49
N ILE A 111 3.48 -0.66 -2.38
CA ILE A 111 3.88 -1.41 -3.56
C ILE A 111 4.65 -0.52 -4.54
N ARG A 112 4.14 0.67 -4.87
CA ARG A 112 4.75 1.54 -5.88
C ARG A 112 6.02 2.23 -5.40
N GLU A 113 6.08 2.67 -4.15
CA GLU A 113 7.18 3.48 -3.64
C GLU A 113 8.27 2.64 -2.97
N GLN A 114 7.95 1.43 -2.51
CA GLN A 114 8.92 0.59 -1.80
C GLN A 114 9.20 -0.72 -2.54
N LEU A 115 8.18 -1.54 -2.81
CA LEU A 115 8.39 -2.89 -3.34
C LEU A 115 8.92 -2.88 -4.78
N ILE A 116 8.23 -2.20 -5.71
CA ILE A 116 8.62 -2.19 -7.13
C ILE A 116 10.04 -1.63 -7.33
N PRO A 117 10.46 -0.52 -6.69
CA PRO A 117 11.83 -0.03 -6.79
C PRO A 117 12.87 -1.06 -6.34
N GLN A 118 12.66 -1.73 -5.19
CA GLN A 118 13.59 -2.73 -4.67
C GLN A 118 13.66 -3.99 -5.56
N LEU A 119 12.53 -4.42 -6.12
CA LEU A 119 12.52 -5.52 -7.09
C LEU A 119 13.27 -5.18 -8.37
N ASN A 120 13.18 -3.93 -8.84
CA ASN A 120 13.94 -3.48 -9.99
C ASN A 120 15.45 -3.45 -9.71
N VAL A 121 15.87 -3.06 -8.50
CA VAL A 121 17.27 -3.14 -8.08
C VAL A 121 17.77 -4.59 -8.10
N LEU A 122 17.02 -5.52 -7.47
CA LEU A 122 17.37 -6.94 -7.47
C LEU A 122 17.45 -7.51 -8.90
N LYS A 123 16.45 -7.20 -9.73
CA LYS A 123 16.41 -7.63 -11.14
C LYS A 123 17.63 -7.12 -11.91
N ALA A 124 17.99 -5.86 -11.75
CA ALA A 124 19.15 -5.26 -12.41
C ALA A 124 20.45 -5.95 -11.97
N THR A 125 20.65 -6.16 -10.67
CA THR A 125 21.81 -6.86 -10.12
C THR A 125 21.94 -8.28 -10.66
N LEU A 126 20.84 -9.04 -10.71
CA LEU A 126 20.84 -10.39 -11.29
C LEU A 126 21.14 -10.37 -12.79
N ASN A 127 20.61 -9.39 -13.52
CA ASN A 127 20.90 -9.25 -14.95
C ASN A 127 22.37 -8.93 -15.22
N GLU A 128 22.99 -8.06 -14.43
CA GLU A 128 24.44 -7.80 -14.49
C GLU A 128 25.26 -9.09 -14.28
N LYS A 129 24.87 -9.91 -13.29
CA LYS A 129 25.50 -11.21 -13.05
C LYS A 129 25.28 -12.19 -14.20
N ALA A 130 24.07 -12.22 -14.77
CA ALA A 130 23.76 -13.05 -15.94
C ALA A 130 24.67 -12.70 -17.13
N GLN A 131 24.91 -11.41 -17.38
CA GLN A 131 25.82 -10.96 -18.43
C GLN A 131 27.30 -11.26 -18.11
N ALA A 132 27.74 -11.01 -16.88
CA ALA A 132 29.11 -11.27 -16.46
C ALA A 132 29.50 -12.77 -16.54
N PHE A 133 28.52 -13.65 -16.31
CA PHE A 133 28.74 -15.10 -16.26
C PHE A 133 28.20 -15.84 -17.50
N ARG A 134 27.89 -15.12 -18.58
CA ARG A 134 27.27 -15.68 -19.79
C ARG A 134 28.12 -16.77 -20.47
N ASP A 135 29.45 -16.73 -20.33
CA ASP A 135 30.36 -17.64 -20.99
C ASP A 135 30.91 -18.73 -20.03
N ILE A 136 30.43 -18.75 -18.77
CA ILE A 136 30.85 -19.76 -17.79
C ILE A 136 29.98 -21.01 -17.97
N VAL A 137 30.55 -22.02 -18.64
CA VAL A 137 29.88 -23.30 -18.87
C VAL A 137 29.84 -24.11 -17.58
N LYS A 138 28.70 -24.65 -17.26
CA LYS A 138 28.46 -25.51 -16.10
C LYS A 138 27.55 -26.68 -16.45
N ILE A 139 27.49 -27.69 -15.58
CA ILE A 139 26.53 -28.78 -15.72
C ILE A 139 25.10 -28.29 -15.41
N GLY A 140 24.14 -28.66 -16.26
CA GLY A 140 22.73 -28.57 -15.93
C GLY A 140 22.29 -29.72 -15.04
N ARG A 141 21.21 -29.53 -14.28
CA ARG A 141 20.63 -30.57 -13.43
C ARG A 141 19.14 -30.70 -13.64
N THR A 142 18.69 -31.96 -13.70
CA THR A 142 17.26 -32.32 -13.59
C THR A 142 17.13 -33.33 -12.48
N HIS A 143 16.17 -33.14 -11.58
CA HIS A 143 16.02 -34.00 -10.39
C HIS A 143 17.32 -34.12 -9.54
N LEU A 144 18.12 -33.06 -9.49
CA LEU A 144 19.47 -33.01 -8.88
C LEU A 144 20.49 -33.98 -9.50
N GLN A 145 20.20 -34.57 -10.66
CA GLN A 145 21.12 -35.42 -11.42
C GLN A 145 21.73 -34.62 -12.56
N ASP A 146 22.94 -35.01 -12.96
CA ASP A 146 23.63 -34.42 -14.11
C ASP A 146 22.81 -34.50 -15.38
N ALA A 147 22.71 -33.38 -16.09
CA ALA A 147 22.01 -33.25 -17.35
C ALA A 147 22.89 -32.56 -18.39
N THR A 148 22.29 -31.96 -19.42
CA THR A 148 23.04 -31.27 -20.47
C THR A 148 23.67 -29.97 -19.95
N PRO A 149 24.86 -29.55 -20.46
CA PRO A 149 25.50 -28.30 -20.09
C PRO A 149 24.64 -27.07 -20.43
N LEU A 150 24.81 -26.03 -19.63
CA LEU A 150 24.33 -24.67 -19.89
C LEU A 150 25.39 -23.70 -19.35
N THR A 151 25.13 -22.40 -19.46
CA THR A 151 25.99 -21.42 -18.78
C THR A 151 25.37 -20.91 -17.49
N LEU A 152 26.20 -20.46 -16.55
CA LEU A 152 25.74 -19.83 -15.32
C LEU A 152 24.91 -18.58 -15.62
N GLY A 153 25.28 -17.81 -16.66
CA GLY A 153 24.50 -16.67 -17.11
C GLY A 153 23.10 -17.06 -17.59
N GLN A 154 22.95 -18.21 -18.29
CA GLN A 154 21.63 -18.73 -18.70
C GLN A 154 20.77 -19.10 -17.48
N GLU A 155 21.34 -19.75 -16.47
CA GLU A 155 20.62 -20.09 -15.24
C GLU A 155 20.13 -18.82 -14.52
N ILE A 156 20.98 -17.82 -14.34
CA ILE A 156 20.62 -16.55 -13.71
C ILE A 156 19.60 -15.77 -14.54
N SER A 157 19.67 -15.83 -15.87
CA SER A 157 18.67 -15.19 -16.73
C SER A 157 17.24 -15.70 -16.49
N GLY A 158 17.11 -16.96 -16.09
CA GLY A 158 15.82 -17.52 -15.66
C GLY A 158 15.28 -16.83 -14.40
N TRP A 159 16.15 -16.48 -13.44
CA TRP A 159 15.74 -15.73 -12.25
C TRP A 159 15.33 -14.30 -12.58
N VAL A 160 16.04 -13.64 -13.52
CA VAL A 160 15.65 -12.31 -14.04
C VAL A 160 14.25 -12.36 -14.64
N ALA A 161 13.97 -13.35 -15.50
CA ALA A 161 12.66 -13.51 -16.13
C ALA A 161 11.54 -13.78 -15.10
N MET A 162 11.81 -14.53 -14.02
CA MET A 162 10.85 -14.69 -12.92
C MET A 162 10.45 -13.36 -12.30
N LEU A 163 11.43 -12.48 -12.02
CA LEU A 163 11.15 -11.15 -11.45
C LEU A 163 10.40 -10.25 -12.44
N GLU A 164 10.74 -10.29 -13.72
CA GLU A 164 10.04 -9.52 -14.75
C GLU A 164 8.55 -9.90 -14.87
N HIS A 165 8.25 -11.19 -14.86
CA HIS A 165 6.87 -11.65 -14.91
C HIS A 165 6.10 -11.27 -13.63
N ASN A 166 6.71 -11.43 -12.45
CA ASN A 166 6.08 -11.04 -11.20
C ASN A 166 5.85 -9.53 -11.09
N LEU A 167 6.77 -8.70 -11.58
CA LEU A 167 6.54 -7.25 -11.67
C LEU A 167 5.31 -6.93 -12.53
N LYS A 168 5.17 -7.56 -13.69
CA LYS A 168 3.98 -7.39 -14.55
C LYS A 168 2.69 -7.84 -13.84
N HIS A 169 2.71 -8.99 -13.14
CA HIS A 169 1.54 -9.47 -12.39
C HIS A 169 1.12 -8.48 -11.30
N ILE A 170 2.08 -7.89 -10.58
CA ILE A 170 1.81 -6.85 -9.58
C ILE A 170 1.24 -5.61 -10.28
N GLU A 171 1.87 -5.12 -11.34
CA GLU A 171 1.42 -3.95 -12.08
C GLU A 171 -0.02 -4.11 -12.62
N TYR A 172 -0.39 -5.29 -13.12
CA TYR A 172 -1.75 -5.59 -13.58
C TYR A 172 -2.80 -5.58 -12.47
N SER A 173 -2.40 -5.81 -11.21
CA SER A 173 -3.34 -5.75 -10.09
C SER A 173 -3.61 -4.33 -9.59
N LEU A 174 -2.71 -3.38 -9.85
CA LEU A 174 -2.77 -2.03 -9.29
C LEU A 174 -3.96 -1.16 -9.76
N PRO A 175 -4.43 -1.23 -11.02
CA PRO A 175 -5.58 -0.42 -11.43
C PRO A 175 -6.83 -0.67 -10.58
N HIS A 176 -7.19 -1.92 -10.33
CA HIS A 176 -8.33 -2.26 -9.47
C HIS A 176 -8.05 -1.89 -8.00
N LEU A 177 -6.81 -2.07 -7.53
CA LEU A 177 -6.42 -1.66 -6.17
C LEU A 177 -6.46 -0.13 -5.98
N ALA A 178 -6.35 0.66 -7.04
CA ALA A 178 -6.43 2.11 -7.00
C ALA A 178 -7.88 2.66 -7.01
N GLU A 179 -8.88 1.80 -7.16
CA GLU A 179 -10.30 2.16 -7.07
C GLU A 179 -10.74 2.28 -5.61
N LEU A 180 -11.30 3.44 -5.23
CA LEU A 180 -11.58 3.77 -3.84
C LEU A 180 -13.07 3.70 -3.50
N ALA A 181 -13.39 3.07 -2.38
CA ALA A 181 -14.74 2.94 -1.84
C ALA A 181 -15.32 4.28 -1.31
N LEU A 182 -14.45 5.23 -0.98
CA LEU A 182 -14.83 6.50 -0.35
C LEU A 182 -15.91 7.25 -1.15
N GLY A 183 -16.92 7.74 -0.44
CA GLY A 183 -18.12 8.33 -1.03
C GLY A 183 -19.31 7.37 -1.09
N GLY A 184 -19.12 6.06 -0.85
CA GLY A 184 -20.23 5.11 -0.71
C GLY A 184 -20.94 5.21 0.62
N THR A 185 -20.32 5.79 1.62
CA THR A 185 -20.77 5.90 3.01
C THR A 185 -21.06 4.55 3.67
N ALA A 186 -22.24 4.37 4.27
CA ALA A 186 -22.51 3.17 5.08
C ALA A 186 -22.68 1.89 4.25
N VAL A 187 -23.36 1.98 3.09
CA VAL A 187 -23.79 0.81 2.31
C VAL A 187 -23.59 0.93 0.80
N GLY A 188 -22.95 2.00 0.33
CA GLY A 188 -22.67 2.21 -1.09
C GLY A 188 -23.57 3.22 -1.79
N THR A 189 -24.62 3.72 -1.15
CA THR A 189 -25.56 4.67 -1.74
C THR A 189 -25.10 6.13 -1.75
N GLY A 190 -24.04 6.45 -0.99
CA GLY A 190 -23.56 7.82 -0.82
C GLY A 190 -24.50 8.72 0.00
N LEU A 191 -25.31 8.12 0.88
CA LEU A 191 -26.23 8.88 1.74
C LEU A 191 -25.44 9.91 2.57
N ASN A 192 -25.96 11.14 2.62
CA ASN A 192 -25.35 12.30 3.31
C ASN A 192 -24.02 12.79 2.70
N THR A 193 -23.74 12.50 1.43
CA THR A 193 -22.62 13.10 0.71
C THR A 193 -23.09 14.03 -0.40
N HIS A 194 -22.20 14.97 -0.78
CA HIS A 194 -22.40 15.75 -2.00
C HIS A 194 -22.18 14.85 -3.23
N PRO A 195 -22.96 15.02 -4.33
CA PRO A 195 -22.80 14.17 -5.54
C PRO A 195 -21.38 14.12 -6.13
N GLU A 196 -20.62 15.20 -6.01
CA GLU A 196 -19.24 15.28 -6.51
C GLU A 196 -18.19 14.77 -5.52
N TYR A 197 -18.57 14.47 -4.27
CA TYR A 197 -17.61 14.17 -3.20
C TYR A 197 -16.72 12.96 -3.54
N ALA A 198 -17.31 11.87 -4.00
CA ALA A 198 -16.60 10.62 -4.28
C ALA A 198 -15.50 10.80 -5.35
N VAL A 199 -15.79 11.55 -6.42
CA VAL A 199 -14.83 11.83 -7.50
C VAL A 199 -13.74 12.77 -7.00
N ARG A 200 -14.12 13.89 -6.40
CA ARG A 200 -13.14 14.91 -5.96
C ARG A 200 -12.21 14.41 -4.87
N VAL A 201 -12.68 13.57 -3.95
CA VAL A 201 -11.80 13.04 -2.89
C VAL A 201 -10.80 12.02 -3.42
N ALA A 202 -11.15 11.23 -4.43
CA ALA A 202 -10.21 10.35 -5.11
C ALA A 202 -9.15 11.14 -5.90
N GLU A 203 -9.58 12.19 -6.61
CA GLU A 203 -8.69 13.12 -7.31
C GLU A 203 -7.74 13.84 -6.33
N GLU A 204 -8.23 14.30 -5.19
CA GLU A 204 -7.38 14.94 -4.17
C GLU A 204 -6.37 13.94 -3.58
N LEU A 205 -6.78 12.69 -3.31
CA LEU A 205 -5.86 11.63 -2.89
C LEU A 205 -4.80 11.36 -3.97
N ALA A 206 -5.18 11.34 -5.24
CA ALA A 206 -4.23 11.20 -6.34
C ALA A 206 -3.24 12.37 -6.39
N ASN A 207 -3.72 13.60 -6.22
CA ASN A 207 -2.88 14.81 -6.25
C ASN A 207 -1.86 14.83 -5.11
N ILE A 208 -2.26 14.52 -3.88
CA ILE A 208 -1.36 14.59 -2.72
C ILE A 208 -0.38 13.43 -2.64
N THR A 209 -0.69 12.28 -3.26
CA THR A 209 0.16 11.09 -3.21
C THR A 209 0.95 10.85 -4.49
N GLY A 210 0.57 11.48 -5.59
CA GLY A 210 1.12 11.18 -6.92
C GLY A 210 0.72 9.79 -7.45
N GLN A 211 -0.26 9.12 -6.80
CA GLN A 211 -0.73 7.79 -7.20
C GLN A 211 -2.05 7.89 -7.97
N PRO A 212 -2.33 6.98 -8.93
CA PRO A 212 -3.47 7.11 -9.84
C PRO A 212 -4.79 6.63 -9.20
N PHE A 213 -5.14 7.18 -8.05
CA PHE A 213 -6.41 6.84 -7.39
C PHE A 213 -7.60 7.38 -8.16
N VAL A 214 -8.63 6.55 -8.24
CA VAL A 214 -9.92 6.89 -8.85
C VAL A 214 -11.06 6.43 -7.94
N THR A 215 -12.24 7.04 -8.13
CA THR A 215 -13.43 6.57 -7.42
C THR A 215 -13.87 5.22 -8.00
N ALA A 216 -14.18 4.24 -7.13
CA ALA A 216 -14.67 2.94 -7.57
C ALA A 216 -15.97 3.10 -8.39
N PRO A 217 -16.09 2.44 -9.55
CA PRO A 217 -17.27 2.55 -10.41
C PRO A 217 -18.53 1.95 -9.77
N ASN A 218 -18.36 0.98 -8.88
CA ASN A 218 -19.43 0.37 -8.11
C ASN A 218 -19.10 0.42 -6.61
N LYS A 219 -19.78 1.31 -5.89
CA LYS A 219 -19.58 1.48 -4.44
C LYS A 219 -20.10 0.30 -3.62
N PHE A 220 -21.08 -0.43 -4.12
CA PHE A 220 -21.64 -1.59 -3.42
C PHE A 220 -20.64 -2.73 -3.37
N GLU A 221 -19.98 -3.03 -4.48
CA GLU A 221 -18.88 -4.00 -4.55
C GLU A 221 -17.71 -3.53 -3.69
N ALA A 222 -17.25 -2.28 -3.86
CA ALA A 222 -16.07 -1.74 -3.18
C ALA A 222 -16.19 -1.70 -1.64
N LEU A 223 -17.43 -1.66 -1.11
CA LEU A 223 -17.70 -1.75 0.34
C LEU A 223 -17.87 -3.19 0.82
N ALA A 224 -18.38 -4.08 -0.03
CA ALA A 224 -18.82 -5.41 0.38
C ALA A 224 -17.68 -6.45 0.35
N THR A 225 -16.63 -6.23 -0.46
CA THR A 225 -15.57 -7.21 -0.70
C THR A 225 -14.18 -6.62 -0.54
N CYS A 226 -13.17 -7.50 -0.51
CA CYS A 226 -11.76 -7.13 -0.54
C CYS A 226 -11.06 -7.68 -1.80
N ASP A 227 -11.80 -7.85 -2.90
CA ASP A 227 -11.34 -8.58 -4.09
C ASP A 227 -10.05 -8.01 -4.69
N ALA A 228 -9.92 -6.69 -4.77
CA ALA A 228 -8.71 -6.04 -5.26
C ALA A 228 -7.48 -6.35 -4.38
N LEU A 229 -7.64 -6.33 -3.06
CA LEU A 229 -6.59 -6.68 -2.10
C LEU A 229 -6.22 -8.16 -2.19
N VAL A 230 -7.21 -9.06 -2.32
CA VAL A 230 -7.00 -10.50 -2.48
C VAL A 230 -6.28 -10.81 -3.79
N HIS A 231 -6.67 -10.18 -4.90
CA HIS A 231 -5.99 -10.32 -6.20
C HIS A 231 -4.53 -9.85 -6.12
N THR A 232 -4.29 -8.68 -5.57
CA THR A 232 -2.93 -8.14 -5.40
C THR A 232 -2.09 -9.03 -4.48
N HIS A 233 -2.66 -9.51 -3.37
CA HIS A 233 -2.00 -10.47 -2.50
C HIS A 233 -1.64 -11.78 -3.23
N GLY A 234 -2.47 -12.24 -4.15
CA GLY A 234 -2.16 -13.39 -5.02
C GLY A 234 -0.92 -13.14 -5.88
N ALA A 235 -0.77 -11.93 -6.46
CA ALA A 235 0.43 -11.55 -7.20
C ALA A 235 1.68 -11.49 -6.30
N LEU A 236 1.56 -10.94 -5.08
CA LEU A 236 2.64 -10.93 -4.09
C LEU A 236 3.04 -12.34 -3.64
N LYS A 237 2.09 -13.26 -3.50
CA LYS A 237 2.36 -14.67 -3.22
C LYS A 237 3.17 -15.34 -4.34
N GLY A 238 2.85 -15.04 -5.60
CA GLY A 238 3.63 -15.51 -6.76
C GLY A 238 5.07 -15.02 -6.71
N LEU A 239 5.28 -13.73 -6.40
CA LEU A 239 6.60 -13.16 -6.20
C LEU A 239 7.35 -13.87 -5.05
N ALA A 240 6.71 -14.09 -3.91
CA ALA A 240 7.33 -14.76 -2.77
C ALA A 240 7.80 -16.18 -3.12
N ALA A 241 7.01 -16.93 -3.90
CA ALA A 241 7.39 -18.26 -4.38
C ALA A 241 8.62 -18.20 -5.31
N SER A 242 8.69 -17.22 -6.21
CA SER A 242 9.84 -17.01 -7.08
C SER A 242 11.09 -16.62 -6.30
N LEU A 243 10.98 -15.70 -5.33
CA LEU A 243 12.11 -15.30 -4.46
C LEU A 243 12.62 -16.48 -3.63
N MET A 244 11.72 -17.32 -3.12
CA MET A 244 12.08 -18.54 -2.39
C MET A 244 12.85 -19.51 -3.29
N LYS A 245 12.44 -19.69 -4.54
CA LYS A 245 13.14 -20.53 -5.53
C LYS A 245 14.54 -19.98 -5.81
N ILE A 246 14.68 -18.70 -6.08
CA ILE A 246 15.96 -18.04 -6.33
C ILE A 246 16.90 -18.21 -5.11
N ALA A 247 16.38 -17.93 -3.90
CA ALA A 247 17.19 -18.07 -2.69
C ALA A 247 17.64 -19.52 -2.44
N ASN A 248 16.78 -20.52 -2.73
CA ASN A 248 17.14 -21.93 -2.62
C ASN A 248 18.20 -22.32 -3.67
N ASP A 249 18.11 -21.84 -4.91
CA ASP A 249 19.12 -22.09 -5.92
C ASP A 249 20.47 -21.52 -5.51
N VAL A 250 20.52 -20.27 -5.09
CA VAL A 250 21.76 -19.64 -4.59
C VAL A 250 22.35 -20.45 -3.43
N ARG A 251 21.51 -20.87 -2.48
CA ARG A 251 21.94 -21.69 -1.35
C ARG A 251 22.53 -23.04 -1.78
N TRP A 252 21.90 -23.72 -2.76
CA TRP A 252 22.41 -24.97 -3.30
C TRP A 252 23.74 -24.79 -4.03
N LEU A 253 23.82 -23.82 -4.94
CA LEU A 253 25.02 -23.54 -5.73
C LEU A 253 26.20 -23.10 -4.87
N ALA A 254 25.94 -22.42 -3.75
CA ALA A 254 26.97 -21.98 -2.80
C ALA A 254 27.32 -23.01 -1.73
N SER A 255 26.66 -24.19 -1.74
CA SER A 255 26.89 -25.20 -0.71
C SER A 255 28.30 -25.80 -0.77
N GLY A 256 28.89 -26.04 0.36
CA GLY A 256 30.24 -26.58 0.47
C GLY A 256 30.83 -26.29 1.84
N PRO A 257 32.18 -26.31 1.96
CA PRO A 257 33.22 -26.41 0.92
C PRO A 257 33.59 -27.84 0.47
N ARG A 258 33.24 -28.91 1.20
CA ARG A 258 33.72 -30.26 0.88
C ARG A 258 32.65 -31.15 0.21
N CYS A 259 31.44 -31.17 0.76
CA CYS A 259 30.37 -32.09 0.33
C CYS A 259 29.22 -31.36 -0.36
N GLY A 260 29.40 -30.09 -0.71
CA GLY A 260 28.43 -29.29 -1.42
C GLY A 260 28.73 -29.16 -2.91
N ILE A 261 27.88 -28.41 -3.61
CA ILE A 261 27.96 -28.15 -5.04
C ILE A 261 29.11 -27.17 -5.34
N GLY A 262 29.23 -26.07 -4.59
CA GLY A 262 30.35 -25.14 -4.64
C GLY A 262 30.58 -24.45 -5.99
N GLU A 263 29.53 -24.21 -6.76
CA GLU A 263 29.64 -23.54 -8.07
C GLU A 263 29.72 -22.01 -7.97
N ILE A 264 29.25 -21.43 -6.88
CA ILE A 264 29.37 -20.00 -6.60
C ILE A 264 29.85 -19.77 -5.16
N SER A 265 30.49 -18.61 -4.95
CA SER A 265 30.82 -18.12 -3.61
C SER A 265 29.95 -16.92 -3.26
N ILE A 266 29.44 -16.91 -2.05
CA ILE A 266 28.72 -15.76 -1.48
C ILE A 266 29.57 -15.11 -0.41
N PRO A 267 29.42 -13.81 -0.14
CA PRO A 267 30.09 -13.15 0.99
C PRO A 267 29.76 -13.82 2.32
N GLU A 268 30.74 -13.84 3.26
CA GLU A 268 30.56 -14.31 4.63
C GLU A 268 29.68 -13.36 5.44
#